data_af50666661536e04885718f8dd7f34b1
#
_entry.id   af50666661536e04885718f8dd7f34b1
#
_cell.length_a   1.000
_cell.length_b   1.000
_cell.length_c   1.000
_cell.angle_alpha   90.00
_cell.angle_beta   90.00
_cell.angle_gamma   90.00
#
_symmetry.space_group_name_H-M   'P 1'
#
loop_
_entity.id
_entity.type
_entity.pdbx_description
1 polymer ?
#
loop_
_entity_poly.entity_id
_entity_poly.type
_entity_poly.pdbx_seq_one_letter_code
_entity_poly.pdbx_strand_id
1 'polypeptide(L)'
;MTRCGSWCLSGALSILVALARPAASDLAVTANDSHSTNVDGVVGPAKNPPPDTVSIIDVSQYPPKAIATVAAPTSVVGAPTSIWISPDESFVIVTAATKIEPQDPDRIVPDDRVSVLDLKTSPPRVVQQITAGEGANEISVSPDGTLALVANRAEGTLSVFSVKNKQLEAVGKIDLGNPKALPSSVAFLPDGKTALLTRYGDNLVNVLYIDGTKVTFDERPLTTGVSPYTLDINRDGTLAAVSNMGRGNGDIDTVSLIDLTQKPLRTVETISVGHSPEGLKFSPDGKFLAVANIEGSTKSASSPFYHDHGTLVVFAVDGNSLRKMAEAPIGRWSQGIAFSKDGRTILVGSMIDHALDVFRWEGGKLSPGAKLDVGSGPAAIRTAWP
;
A
#
# COMPACT_ATOMS: atom_id res chain seq x y z
N MET A 1 -57.36 69.07 -5.72
CA MET A 1 -56.34 68.64 -6.69
C MET A 1 -55.18 68.02 -5.92
N THR A 2 -55.19 66.72 -5.73
CA THR A 2 -54.19 65.99 -5.00
C THR A 2 -53.70 64.84 -5.86
N ARG A 3 -52.45 64.90 -6.30
CA ARG A 3 -51.80 63.85 -7.09
C ARG A 3 -51.23 62.75 -6.17
N CYS A 4 -51.69 61.54 -6.42
CA CYS A 4 -51.20 60.34 -5.80
C CYS A 4 -49.98 59.81 -6.62
N GLY A 5 -48.81 59.74 -6.02
CA GLY A 5 -47.61 59.17 -6.65
C GLY A 5 -47.48 57.72 -6.28
N SER A 6 -47.48 56.79 -7.27
CA SER A 6 -47.24 55.39 -7.13
C SER A 6 -45.73 55.14 -7.13
N TRP A 7 -45.22 54.52 -6.08
CA TRP A 7 -43.85 54.01 -6.01
C TRP A 7 -43.88 52.55 -6.43
N CYS A 8 -43.22 52.23 -7.56
CA CYS A 8 -42.93 50.85 -7.94
C CYS A 8 -41.62 50.43 -7.26
N LEU A 9 -41.68 49.51 -6.31
CA LEU A 9 -40.52 48.81 -5.81
C LEU A 9 -40.17 47.64 -6.77
N SER A 10 -39.08 47.78 -7.53
CA SER A 10 -38.49 46.69 -8.28
C SER A 10 -37.59 45.86 -7.34
N GLY A 11 -38.08 44.71 -6.90
CA GLY A 11 -37.29 43.73 -6.16
C GLY A 11 -36.37 42.97 -7.11
N ALA A 12 -35.06 43.22 -7.05
CA ALA A 12 -34.06 42.39 -7.74
C ALA A 12 -33.90 41.07 -6.99
N LEU A 13 -34.35 39.99 -7.60
CA LEU A 13 -34.14 38.63 -7.11
C LEU A 13 -32.71 38.19 -7.46
N SER A 14 -31.78 38.28 -6.50
CA SER A 14 -30.42 37.77 -6.65
C SER A 14 -30.44 36.23 -6.54
N ILE A 15 -30.31 35.55 -7.66
CA ILE A 15 -30.12 34.10 -7.71
C ILE A 15 -28.67 33.82 -7.29
N LEU A 16 -28.47 33.35 -6.06
CA LEU A 16 -27.20 32.74 -5.63
C LEU A 16 -27.05 31.40 -6.36
N VAL A 17 -26.28 31.40 -7.43
CA VAL A 17 -25.77 30.16 -8.01
C VAL A 17 -24.68 29.62 -7.06
N ALA A 18 -25.06 28.68 -6.21
CA ALA A 18 -24.11 27.91 -5.46
C ALA A 18 -23.27 27.07 -6.46
N LEU A 19 -22.08 27.54 -6.78
CA LEU A 19 -21.08 26.72 -7.48
C LEU A 19 -20.83 25.49 -6.61
N ALA A 20 -21.38 24.34 -7.03
CA ALA A 20 -21.05 23.07 -6.43
C ALA A 20 -19.52 22.90 -6.53
N ARG A 21 -18.84 22.91 -5.37
CA ARG A 21 -17.44 22.49 -5.31
C ARG A 21 -17.41 21.07 -5.88
N PRO A 22 -16.49 20.77 -6.80
CA PRO A 22 -16.29 19.38 -7.19
C PRO A 22 -16.08 18.58 -5.90
N ALA A 23 -16.80 17.48 -5.76
CA ALA A 23 -16.60 16.56 -4.65
C ALA A 23 -15.09 16.27 -4.60
N ALA A 24 -14.49 16.38 -3.42
CA ALA A 24 -13.09 16.03 -3.25
C ALA A 24 -12.94 14.59 -3.76
N SER A 25 -12.06 14.37 -4.72
CA SER A 25 -11.75 13.03 -5.19
C SER A 25 -11.20 12.22 -4.01
N ASP A 26 -11.53 10.94 -3.96
CA ASP A 26 -10.96 9.98 -3.03
C ASP A 26 -10.52 8.81 -3.90
N LEU A 27 -9.24 8.80 -4.25
CA LEU A 27 -8.68 7.84 -5.17
C LEU A 27 -7.91 6.75 -4.41
N ALA A 28 -8.17 5.51 -4.78
CA ALA A 28 -7.25 4.41 -4.58
C ALA A 28 -6.52 4.10 -5.90
N VAL A 29 -5.29 3.63 -5.79
CA VAL A 29 -4.48 3.23 -6.93
C VAL A 29 -3.92 1.85 -6.68
N THR A 30 -4.06 0.93 -7.66
CA THR A 30 -3.50 -0.42 -7.60
C THR A 30 -2.37 -0.60 -8.60
N ALA A 31 -1.32 -1.32 -8.18
CA ALA A 31 -0.31 -1.90 -9.05
C ALA A 31 -0.76 -3.32 -9.40
N ASN A 32 -0.88 -3.64 -10.68
CA ASN A 32 -1.41 -4.93 -11.13
C ASN A 32 -0.34 -5.69 -11.92
N ASP A 33 0.14 -6.78 -11.34
CA ASP A 33 1.13 -7.68 -11.93
C ASP A 33 0.44 -8.66 -12.88
N SER A 34 0.86 -8.66 -14.12
CA SER A 34 0.39 -9.59 -15.17
C SER A 34 1.41 -10.70 -15.44
N HIS A 35 2.67 -10.48 -15.08
CA HIS A 35 3.78 -11.35 -15.45
C HIS A 35 4.03 -12.51 -14.49
N SER A 36 3.48 -12.43 -13.27
CA SER A 36 3.61 -13.47 -12.25
C SER A 36 2.34 -14.30 -12.15
N THR A 37 2.47 -15.59 -11.96
CA THR A 37 1.35 -16.52 -11.74
C THR A 37 1.67 -17.51 -10.64
N ASN A 38 0.65 -18.13 -10.07
CA ASN A 38 0.79 -19.25 -9.14
C ASN A 38 0.03 -20.45 -9.71
N VAL A 39 0.77 -21.50 -10.08
CA VAL A 39 0.20 -22.74 -10.59
C VAL A 39 0.52 -23.84 -9.59
N ASP A 40 -0.50 -24.40 -8.98
CA ASP A 40 -0.40 -25.48 -7.99
C ASP A 40 0.67 -25.24 -6.90
N GLY A 41 0.68 -24.01 -6.36
CA GLY A 41 1.60 -23.61 -5.29
C GLY A 41 2.98 -23.15 -5.74
N VAL A 42 3.25 -23.11 -7.02
CA VAL A 42 4.52 -22.66 -7.59
C VAL A 42 4.34 -21.30 -8.26
N VAL A 43 5.05 -20.29 -7.74
CA VAL A 43 5.13 -18.97 -8.36
C VAL A 43 6.11 -19.00 -9.52
N GLY A 44 5.69 -18.49 -10.68
CA GLY A 44 6.51 -18.46 -11.89
C GLY A 44 5.99 -17.45 -12.90
N PRO A 45 6.66 -17.32 -14.06
CA PRO A 45 6.23 -16.40 -15.10
C PRO A 45 4.94 -16.84 -15.77
N ALA A 46 4.06 -15.89 -16.07
CA ALA A 46 2.90 -16.10 -16.92
C ALA A 46 3.33 -16.24 -18.40
N LYS A 47 2.63 -17.06 -19.17
CA LYS A 47 2.91 -17.25 -20.60
C LYS A 47 2.30 -16.10 -21.41
N ASN A 48 3.15 -15.36 -22.13
CA ASN A 48 2.73 -14.23 -22.98
C ASN A 48 1.80 -13.25 -22.25
N PRO A 49 2.18 -12.72 -21.07
CA PRO A 49 1.31 -11.83 -20.33
C PRO A 49 1.11 -10.51 -21.07
N PRO A 50 -0.05 -9.84 -20.88
CA PRO A 50 -0.18 -8.46 -21.26
C PRO A 50 0.78 -7.59 -20.39
N PRO A 51 1.03 -6.34 -20.77
CA PRO A 51 1.78 -5.43 -19.91
C PRO A 51 1.17 -5.30 -18.51
N ASP A 52 2.02 -5.14 -17.50
CA ASP A 52 1.59 -4.75 -16.16
C ASP A 52 0.89 -3.40 -16.21
N THR A 53 0.01 -3.14 -15.25
CA THR A 53 -0.80 -1.93 -15.23
C THR A 53 -0.91 -1.30 -13.85
N VAL A 54 -1.28 -0.02 -13.84
CA VAL A 54 -1.73 0.73 -12.67
C VAL A 54 -3.17 1.15 -12.92
N SER A 55 -4.09 0.74 -12.04
CA SER A 55 -5.50 1.14 -12.12
C SER A 55 -5.82 2.24 -11.11
N ILE A 56 -6.53 3.27 -11.55
CA ILE A 56 -7.03 4.38 -10.73
C ILE A 56 -8.51 4.11 -10.43
N ILE A 57 -8.86 4.15 -9.15
CA ILE A 57 -10.16 3.75 -8.63
C ILE A 57 -10.77 4.91 -7.85
N ASP A 58 -11.98 5.32 -8.21
CA ASP A 58 -12.79 6.25 -7.43
C ASP A 58 -13.45 5.48 -6.26
N VAL A 59 -13.02 5.80 -5.04
CA VAL A 59 -13.56 5.25 -3.79
C VAL A 59 -14.43 6.23 -3.01
N SER A 60 -14.68 7.41 -3.58
CA SER A 60 -15.62 8.41 -3.01
C SER A 60 -17.08 7.94 -3.05
N GLN A 61 -17.36 6.92 -3.82
CA GLN A 61 -18.67 6.29 -4.01
C GLN A 61 -18.66 4.81 -3.66
N TYR A 62 -19.85 4.25 -3.45
CA TYR A 62 -20.02 2.82 -3.24
C TYR A 62 -21.06 2.24 -4.22
N PRO A 63 -20.75 1.15 -4.95
CA PRO A 63 -19.46 0.47 -5.00
C PRO A 63 -18.35 1.33 -5.64
N PRO A 64 -17.07 1.10 -5.29
CA PRO A 64 -15.93 1.73 -5.94
C PRO A 64 -15.89 1.44 -7.44
N LYS A 65 -15.25 2.32 -8.21
CA LYS A 65 -15.21 2.18 -9.68
C LYS A 65 -13.82 2.46 -10.23
N ALA A 66 -13.29 1.55 -11.05
CA ALA A 66 -12.10 1.82 -11.84
C ALA A 66 -12.43 2.89 -12.90
N ILE A 67 -11.63 3.97 -12.93
CA ILE A 67 -11.85 5.13 -13.81
C ILE A 67 -10.77 5.29 -14.87
N ALA A 68 -9.60 4.70 -14.68
CA ALA A 68 -8.53 4.67 -15.67
C ALA A 68 -7.56 3.51 -15.38
N THR A 69 -6.84 3.08 -16.42
CA THR A 69 -5.75 2.10 -16.33
C THR A 69 -4.60 2.57 -17.21
N VAL A 70 -3.37 2.47 -16.69
CA VAL A 70 -2.14 2.91 -17.35
C VAL A 70 -1.14 1.76 -17.35
N ALA A 71 -0.54 1.45 -18.50
CA ALA A 71 0.55 0.49 -18.57
C ALA A 71 1.79 1.03 -17.84
N ALA A 72 2.28 0.30 -16.86
CA ALA A 72 3.49 0.60 -16.11
C ALA A 72 4.03 -0.69 -15.46
N PRO A 73 5.35 -0.85 -15.37
CA PRO A 73 5.94 -2.00 -14.67
C PRO A 73 5.51 -2.04 -13.20
N THR A 74 5.10 -3.22 -12.76
CA THR A 74 4.74 -3.52 -11.37
C THR A 74 5.24 -4.91 -10.99
N SER A 75 5.05 -5.33 -9.74
CA SER A 75 5.42 -6.68 -9.30
C SER A 75 4.66 -7.07 -8.05
N VAL A 76 4.30 -8.35 -7.94
CA VAL A 76 3.73 -8.95 -6.72
C VAL A 76 4.82 -9.35 -5.72
N VAL A 77 6.08 -9.40 -6.14
CA VAL A 77 7.18 -9.79 -5.25
C VAL A 77 7.52 -8.65 -4.31
N GLY A 78 7.40 -8.91 -3.02
CA GLY A 78 7.69 -7.96 -1.95
C GLY A 78 6.41 -7.50 -1.23
N ALA A 79 6.54 -6.61 -0.23
CA ALA A 79 5.39 -6.09 0.51
C ALA A 79 4.43 -5.35 -0.42
N PRO A 80 3.11 -5.48 -0.23
CA PRO A 80 2.09 -4.94 -1.15
C PRO A 80 1.90 -3.43 -1.03
N THR A 81 2.99 -2.70 -0.99
CA THR A 81 3.10 -1.27 -0.75
C THR A 81 4.00 -0.59 -1.79
N SER A 82 4.16 -1.23 -2.96
CA SER A 82 4.97 -0.78 -4.10
C SER A 82 4.42 0.47 -4.82
N ILE A 83 3.48 1.16 -4.19
CA ILE A 83 2.81 2.33 -4.75
C ILE A 83 2.71 3.46 -3.72
N TRP A 84 2.87 4.70 -4.17
CA TRP A 84 2.57 5.90 -3.40
C TRP A 84 1.79 6.88 -4.28
N ILE A 85 0.81 7.55 -3.70
CA ILE A 85 -0.01 8.58 -4.35
C ILE A 85 0.14 9.89 -3.60
N SER A 86 0.32 11.01 -4.34
CA SER A 86 0.46 12.33 -3.74
C SER A 86 -0.80 12.76 -2.99
N PRO A 87 -0.69 13.52 -1.87
CA PRO A 87 -1.84 13.96 -1.09
C PRO A 87 -2.87 14.79 -1.87
N ASP A 88 -2.45 15.45 -2.94
CA ASP A 88 -3.31 16.21 -3.86
C ASP A 88 -3.85 15.36 -5.02
N GLU A 89 -3.56 14.04 -5.01
CA GLU A 89 -3.94 13.08 -6.05
C GLU A 89 -3.52 13.54 -7.46
N SER A 90 -2.35 14.19 -7.56
CA SER A 90 -1.87 14.70 -8.83
C SER A 90 -0.91 13.75 -9.54
N PHE A 91 -0.24 12.87 -8.82
CA PHE A 91 0.67 11.88 -9.39
C PHE A 91 0.85 10.65 -8.48
N VAL A 92 1.35 9.61 -9.09
CA VAL A 92 1.64 8.31 -8.44
C VAL A 92 3.08 7.95 -8.71
N ILE A 93 3.73 7.30 -7.75
CA ILE A 93 5.01 6.63 -7.95
C ILE A 93 4.77 5.13 -7.74
N VAL A 94 5.27 4.30 -8.65
CA VAL A 94 5.16 2.83 -8.56
C VAL A 94 6.53 2.20 -8.82
N THR A 95 6.85 1.16 -8.05
CA THR A 95 8.07 0.38 -8.17
C THR A 95 7.79 -1.02 -8.73
N ALA A 96 8.79 -1.62 -9.37
CA ALA A 96 8.73 -2.99 -9.87
C ALA A 96 9.92 -3.78 -9.34
N ALA A 97 9.66 -4.80 -8.52
CA ALA A 97 10.69 -5.63 -7.91
C ALA A 97 11.17 -6.76 -8.82
N THR A 98 10.34 -7.20 -9.78
CA THR A 98 10.66 -8.29 -10.71
C THR A 98 10.14 -8.02 -12.11
N LYS A 99 10.70 -8.75 -13.06
CA LYS A 99 10.27 -8.81 -14.47
C LYS A 99 10.55 -10.20 -15.04
N ILE A 100 9.94 -10.53 -16.16
CA ILE A 100 10.36 -11.68 -16.98
C ILE A 100 11.74 -11.38 -17.58
N GLU A 101 12.65 -12.36 -17.53
CA GLU A 101 13.97 -12.25 -18.15
C GLU A 101 13.81 -12.13 -19.69
N PRO A 102 14.32 -11.05 -20.33
CA PRO A 102 14.13 -10.84 -21.76
C PRO A 102 14.69 -11.96 -22.65
N GLN A 103 15.73 -12.66 -22.18
CA GLN A 103 16.37 -13.76 -22.91
C GLN A 103 15.83 -15.14 -22.53
N ASP A 104 15.04 -15.24 -21.46
CA ASP A 104 14.47 -16.50 -20.96
C ASP A 104 13.06 -16.24 -20.39
N PRO A 105 12.01 -16.40 -21.22
CA PRO A 105 10.64 -16.09 -20.82
C PRO A 105 10.08 -17.03 -19.72
N ASP A 106 10.77 -18.11 -19.43
CA ASP A 106 10.39 -19.03 -18.35
C ASP A 106 11.03 -18.67 -17.01
N ARG A 107 11.64 -17.46 -16.91
CA ARG A 107 12.34 -17.02 -15.71
C ARG A 107 11.95 -15.61 -15.29
N ILE A 108 11.69 -15.44 -13.98
CA ILE A 108 11.53 -14.14 -13.33
C ILE A 108 12.87 -13.72 -12.73
N VAL A 109 13.26 -12.47 -12.92
CA VAL A 109 14.49 -11.86 -12.40
C VAL A 109 14.20 -10.55 -11.69
N PRO A 110 15.11 -10.03 -10.84
CA PRO A 110 14.96 -8.72 -10.24
C PRO A 110 14.77 -7.61 -11.29
N ASP A 111 13.94 -6.64 -10.95
CA ASP A 111 13.77 -5.38 -11.66
C ASP A 111 14.19 -4.21 -10.74
N ASP A 112 14.51 -3.07 -11.34
CA ASP A 112 14.97 -1.87 -10.63
C ASP A 112 14.16 -0.62 -11.01
N ARG A 113 13.08 -0.78 -11.81
CA ARG A 113 12.33 0.34 -12.36
C ARG A 113 11.42 1.00 -11.34
N VAL A 114 11.44 2.35 -11.39
CA VAL A 114 10.53 3.23 -10.67
C VAL A 114 9.86 4.13 -11.69
N SER A 115 8.53 4.14 -11.73
CA SER A 115 7.74 4.92 -12.68
C SER A 115 6.94 6.00 -11.97
N VAL A 116 6.89 7.21 -12.54
CA VAL A 116 6.02 8.30 -12.08
C VAL A 116 4.91 8.50 -13.11
N LEU A 117 3.67 8.49 -12.62
CA LEU A 117 2.47 8.69 -13.41
C LEU A 117 1.83 10.04 -13.08
N ASP A 118 1.52 10.85 -14.08
CA ASP A 118 0.73 12.08 -13.90
C ASP A 118 -0.75 11.76 -14.04
N LEU A 119 -1.52 11.97 -12.96
CA LEU A 119 -2.96 11.73 -12.91
C LEU A 119 -3.79 12.93 -13.42
N LYS A 120 -3.17 14.10 -13.65
CA LYS A 120 -3.87 15.29 -14.15
C LYS A 120 -3.88 15.39 -15.67
N THR A 121 -3.11 14.54 -16.37
CA THR A 121 -3.25 14.40 -17.82
C THR A 121 -4.50 13.57 -18.18
N SER A 122 -5.05 13.77 -19.37
CA SER A 122 -6.21 13.02 -19.86
C SER A 122 -5.86 12.38 -21.20
N PRO A 123 -5.64 11.04 -21.26
CA PRO A 123 -5.62 10.08 -20.15
C PRO A 123 -4.39 10.25 -19.22
N PRO A 124 -4.44 9.70 -17.99
CA PRO A 124 -3.27 9.58 -17.13
C PRO A 124 -2.14 8.81 -17.84
N ARG A 125 -0.88 9.17 -17.56
CA ARG A 125 0.27 8.54 -18.24
C ARG A 125 1.54 8.53 -17.41
N VAL A 126 2.45 7.64 -17.74
CA VAL A 126 3.82 7.66 -17.22
C VAL A 126 4.55 8.89 -17.78
N VAL A 127 5.15 9.68 -16.89
CA VAL A 127 5.90 10.90 -17.22
C VAL A 127 7.39 10.78 -16.92
N GLN A 128 7.77 9.78 -16.11
CA GLN A 128 9.17 9.45 -15.84
C GLN A 128 9.30 7.94 -15.55
N GLN A 129 10.41 7.38 -15.98
CA GLN A 129 10.88 6.07 -15.53
C GLN A 129 12.37 6.17 -15.23
N ILE A 130 12.77 5.77 -14.03
CA ILE A 130 14.16 5.76 -13.55
C ILE A 130 14.45 4.43 -12.89
N THR A 131 15.69 4.23 -12.46
CA THR A 131 16.12 3.03 -11.76
C THR A 131 16.47 3.32 -10.30
N ALA A 132 16.19 2.35 -9.43
CA ALA A 132 16.61 2.30 -8.03
C ALA A 132 17.76 1.27 -7.86
N GLY A 133 17.64 0.35 -6.93
CA GLY A 133 18.46 -0.85 -6.84
C GLY A 133 17.65 -2.09 -7.24
N GLU A 134 18.33 -3.23 -7.42
CA GLU A 134 17.69 -4.49 -7.79
C GLU A 134 16.62 -4.92 -6.78
N GLY A 135 15.47 -5.31 -7.30
CA GLY A 135 14.32 -5.68 -6.50
C GLY A 135 13.62 -4.45 -5.90
N ALA A 136 13.47 -3.35 -6.65
CA ALA A 136 12.77 -2.14 -6.21
C ALA A 136 11.33 -2.48 -5.80
N ASN A 137 11.11 -2.64 -4.50
CA ASN A 137 9.89 -3.24 -3.96
C ASN A 137 8.92 -2.19 -3.46
N GLU A 138 9.27 -1.47 -2.41
CA GLU A 138 8.37 -0.50 -1.77
C GLU A 138 8.88 0.92 -1.90
N ILE A 139 7.94 1.85 -1.89
CA ILE A 139 8.22 3.28 -1.87
C ILE A 139 7.46 3.99 -0.77
N SER A 140 8.16 4.85 -0.03
CA SER A 140 7.57 5.81 0.89
C SER A 140 8.09 7.20 0.59
N VAL A 141 7.22 8.21 0.67
CA VAL A 141 7.59 9.62 0.47
C VAL A 141 7.40 10.37 1.78
N SER A 142 8.35 11.27 2.09
CA SER A 142 8.29 12.10 3.29
C SER A 142 7.00 12.93 3.36
N PRO A 143 6.51 13.28 4.55
CA PRO A 143 5.26 14.04 4.71
C PRO A 143 5.24 15.40 3.99
N ASP A 144 6.41 16.02 3.81
CA ASP A 144 6.57 17.26 3.05
C ASP A 144 6.65 17.05 1.52
N GLY A 145 6.64 15.78 1.07
CA GLY A 145 6.66 15.42 -0.33
C GLY A 145 8.00 15.63 -1.06
N THR A 146 9.11 15.83 -0.33
CA THR A 146 10.40 16.21 -0.93
C THR A 146 11.41 15.07 -1.05
N LEU A 147 11.24 13.99 -0.29
CA LEU A 147 12.16 12.85 -0.26
C LEU A 147 11.40 11.54 -0.43
N ALA A 148 11.90 10.63 -1.25
CA ALA A 148 11.38 9.28 -1.40
C ALA A 148 12.45 8.24 -1.04
N LEU A 149 12.03 7.18 -0.36
CA LEU A 149 12.84 6.01 -0.02
C LEU A 149 12.28 4.80 -0.76
N VAL A 150 13.16 4.03 -1.42
CA VAL A 150 12.79 2.79 -2.11
C VAL A 150 13.59 1.63 -1.55
N ALA A 151 12.91 0.63 -1.03
CA ALA A 151 13.53 -0.60 -0.55
C ALA A 151 13.91 -1.50 -1.74
N ASN A 152 15.20 -1.83 -1.87
CA ASN A 152 15.73 -2.68 -2.94
C ASN A 152 15.94 -4.09 -2.40
N ARG A 153 14.90 -4.91 -2.54
CA ARG A 153 14.81 -6.23 -1.88
C ARG A 153 15.92 -7.19 -2.29
N ALA A 154 16.21 -7.28 -3.59
CA ALA A 154 17.22 -8.22 -4.09
C ALA A 154 18.64 -7.74 -3.83
N GLU A 155 18.88 -6.42 -3.83
CA GLU A 155 20.19 -5.82 -3.60
C GLU A 155 20.54 -5.70 -2.11
N GLY A 156 19.56 -5.69 -1.20
CA GLY A 156 19.81 -5.47 0.23
C GLY A 156 20.14 -4.03 0.58
N THR A 157 19.61 -3.06 -0.18
CA THR A 157 19.89 -1.63 -0.05
C THR A 157 18.61 -0.79 0.04
N LEU A 158 18.77 0.50 0.31
CA LEU A 158 17.72 1.50 0.28
C LEU A 158 18.14 2.66 -0.64
N SER A 159 17.40 2.92 -1.72
CA SER A 159 17.63 4.08 -2.57
C SER A 159 16.93 5.31 -2.01
N VAL A 160 17.58 6.47 -2.17
CA VAL A 160 17.10 7.79 -1.72
C VAL A 160 16.95 8.70 -2.93
N PHE A 161 15.76 9.26 -3.11
CA PHE A 161 15.44 10.17 -4.21
C PHE A 161 14.92 11.50 -3.65
N SER A 162 15.34 12.62 -4.25
CA SER A 162 14.61 13.88 -4.11
C SER A 162 13.36 13.84 -4.99
N VAL A 163 12.28 14.46 -4.52
CA VAL A 163 11.01 14.56 -5.24
C VAL A 163 10.74 16.04 -5.53
N LYS A 164 10.60 16.40 -6.80
CA LYS A 164 10.30 17.77 -7.21
C LYS A 164 9.55 17.79 -8.53
N ASN A 165 8.45 18.55 -8.60
CA ASN A 165 7.67 18.74 -9.84
C ASN A 165 7.25 17.40 -10.49
N LYS A 166 6.80 16.43 -9.70
CA LYS A 166 6.44 15.07 -10.15
C LYS A 166 7.61 14.32 -10.80
N GLN A 167 8.84 14.59 -10.37
CA GLN A 167 10.04 13.91 -10.83
C GLN A 167 10.88 13.46 -9.66
N LEU A 168 11.59 12.36 -9.86
CA LEU A 168 12.54 11.77 -8.94
C LEU A 168 13.96 11.99 -9.46
N GLU A 169 14.87 12.32 -8.55
CA GLU A 169 16.30 12.39 -8.82
C GLU A 169 17.04 11.59 -7.74
N ALA A 170 17.90 10.65 -8.14
CA ALA A 170 18.66 9.85 -7.20
C ALA A 170 19.67 10.73 -6.45
N VAL A 171 19.61 10.73 -5.12
CA VAL A 171 20.48 11.54 -4.26
C VAL A 171 21.32 10.68 -3.31
N GLY A 172 21.04 9.40 -3.19
CA GLY A 172 21.81 8.48 -2.36
C GLY A 172 21.35 7.03 -2.44
N LYS A 173 22.16 6.15 -1.89
CA LYS A 173 21.86 4.72 -1.66
C LYS A 173 22.53 4.30 -0.37
N ILE A 174 21.86 3.48 0.43
CA ILE A 174 22.35 2.98 1.72
C ILE A 174 22.46 1.48 1.63
N ASP A 175 23.63 0.96 1.94
CA ASP A 175 23.87 -0.48 2.13
C ASP A 175 23.43 -0.87 3.54
N LEU A 176 22.60 -1.91 3.66
CA LEU A 176 22.13 -2.44 4.94
C LEU A 176 23.12 -3.42 5.60
N GLY A 177 24.28 -3.60 4.99
CA GLY A 177 25.36 -4.44 5.50
C GLY A 177 25.08 -5.95 5.43
N ASN A 178 23.96 -6.35 4.84
CA ASN A 178 23.58 -7.74 4.63
C ASN A 178 22.78 -7.88 3.33
N PRO A 179 23.35 -8.45 2.26
CA PRO A 179 22.63 -8.63 0.99
C PRO A 179 21.42 -9.58 1.11
N LYS A 180 21.32 -10.36 2.20
CA LYS A 180 20.19 -11.22 2.50
C LYS A 180 19.18 -10.57 3.45
N ALA A 181 19.30 -9.29 3.76
CA ALA A 181 18.35 -8.56 4.59
C ALA A 181 16.95 -8.57 4.01
N LEU A 182 16.83 -8.64 2.68
CA LEU A 182 15.56 -8.60 1.94
C LEU A 182 14.65 -7.47 2.46
N PRO A 183 15.08 -6.18 2.40
CA PRO A 183 14.26 -5.07 2.84
C PRO A 183 12.93 -5.10 2.11
N SER A 184 11.83 -4.91 2.86
CA SER A 184 10.49 -5.15 2.33
C SER A 184 9.58 -3.93 2.40
N SER A 185 9.42 -3.33 3.57
CA SER A 185 8.53 -2.18 3.74
C SER A 185 9.28 -1.02 4.39
N VAL A 186 9.08 0.20 3.89
CA VAL A 186 9.62 1.43 4.46
C VAL A 186 8.51 2.45 4.66
N ALA A 187 8.43 3.10 5.84
CA ALA A 187 7.45 4.13 6.11
C ALA A 187 8.05 5.28 6.91
N PHE A 188 7.83 6.52 6.42
CA PHE A 188 8.15 7.72 7.18
C PHE A 188 7.18 7.90 8.35
N LEU A 189 7.70 8.35 9.48
CA LEU A 189 6.89 8.91 10.55
C LEU A 189 6.40 10.32 10.15
N PRO A 190 5.28 10.81 10.74
CA PRO A 190 4.78 12.16 10.47
C PRO A 190 5.76 13.29 10.75
N ASP A 191 6.83 13.04 11.55
CA ASP A 191 7.89 14.01 11.82
C ASP A 191 8.79 14.29 10.59
N GLY A 192 8.72 13.45 9.56
CA GLY A 192 9.55 13.51 8.36
C GLY A 192 11.04 13.29 8.60
N LYS A 193 11.46 13.06 9.85
CA LYS A 193 12.85 12.89 10.29
C LYS A 193 13.18 11.47 10.70
N THR A 194 12.16 10.63 10.85
CA THR A 194 12.29 9.25 11.23
C THR A 194 11.54 8.37 10.22
N ALA A 195 12.05 7.19 9.90
CA ALA A 195 11.35 6.16 9.16
C ALA A 195 11.66 4.78 9.74
N LEU A 196 10.80 3.82 9.47
CA LEU A 196 11.02 2.41 9.80
C LEU A 196 11.21 1.62 8.52
N LEU A 197 12.06 0.58 8.57
CA LEU A 197 12.34 -0.32 7.45
C LEU A 197 12.30 -1.76 7.93
N THR A 198 11.38 -2.58 7.41
CA THR A 198 11.35 -4.02 7.69
C THR A 198 12.40 -4.77 6.88
N ARG A 199 13.04 -5.75 7.50
CA ARG A 199 14.05 -6.62 6.91
C ARG A 199 13.58 -8.08 7.05
N TYR A 200 12.92 -8.54 6.01
CA TYR A 200 12.30 -9.87 5.97
C TYR A 200 13.31 -11.00 6.19
N GLY A 201 14.52 -10.86 5.63
CA GLY A 201 15.51 -11.95 5.57
C GLY A 201 16.23 -12.21 6.87
N ASP A 202 16.34 -11.21 7.75
CA ASP A 202 17.06 -11.33 9.03
C ASP A 202 16.22 -10.94 10.26
N ASN A 203 14.90 -10.80 10.08
CA ASN A 203 13.91 -10.62 11.16
C ASN A 203 14.10 -9.34 11.98
N LEU A 204 14.48 -8.25 11.33
CA LEU A 204 14.75 -6.97 11.97
C LEU A 204 13.86 -5.86 11.43
N VAL A 205 13.70 -4.80 12.22
CA VAL A 205 13.15 -3.52 11.77
C VAL A 205 14.17 -2.43 12.12
N ASN A 206 14.72 -1.78 11.10
CA ASN A 206 15.61 -0.64 11.30
C ASN A 206 14.82 0.64 11.58
N VAL A 207 15.36 1.46 12.48
CA VAL A 207 14.95 2.86 12.64
C VAL A 207 15.90 3.70 11.81
N LEU A 208 15.35 4.49 10.89
CA LEU A 208 16.10 5.39 10.01
C LEU A 208 15.99 6.82 10.53
N TYR A 209 17.08 7.57 10.44
CA TYR A 209 17.13 9.01 10.76
C TYR A 209 17.44 9.80 9.49
N ILE A 210 16.64 10.83 9.24
CA ILE A 210 16.68 11.66 8.05
C ILE A 210 17.12 13.09 8.42
N ASP A 211 18.18 13.57 7.76
CA ASP A 211 18.68 14.95 7.82
C ASP A 211 18.90 15.49 6.41
N GLY A 212 17.92 16.23 5.89
CA GLY A 212 17.87 16.60 4.49
C GLY A 212 17.79 15.35 3.57
N THR A 213 18.80 15.15 2.73
CA THR A 213 18.92 13.95 1.88
C THR A 213 19.80 12.86 2.50
N LYS A 214 20.41 13.13 3.63
CA LYS A 214 21.24 12.14 4.34
C LYS A 214 20.33 11.24 5.18
N VAL A 215 20.42 9.95 4.94
CA VAL A 215 19.69 8.91 5.71
C VAL A 215 20.72 8.00 6.38
N THR A 216 20.51 7.74 7.65
CA THR A 216 21.30 6.81 8.47
C THR A 216 20.36 5.89 9.24
N PHE A 217 20.84 4.80 9.78
CA PHE A 217 20.02 3.92 10.62
C PHE A 217 20.63 3.73 12.01
N ASP A 218 19.75 3.45 12.99
CA ASP A 218 20.16 3.12 14.35
C ASP A 218 20.92 1.77 14.36
N GLU A 219 22.01 1.70 15.09
CA GLU A 219 22.77 0.46 15.28
C GLU A 219 21.98 -0.60 16.07
N ARG A 220 20.90 -0.19 16.76
CA ARG A 220 20.01 -1.06 17.53
C ARG A 220 18.69 -1.23 16.81
N PRO A 221 18.56 -2.26 15.93
CA PRO A 221 17.29 -2.53 15.28
C PRO A 221 16.26 -3.04 16.30
N LEU A 222 14.99 -2.90 15.94
CA LEU A 222 13.89 -3.53 16.64
C LEU A 222 13.72 -4.97 16.15
N THR A 223 13.22 -5.82 17.05
CA THR A 223 12.75 -7.18 16.71
C THR A 223 11.24 -7.22 16.83
N THR A 224 10.59 -7.90 15.90
CA THR A 224 9.15 -8.16 15.87
C THR A 224 8.92 -9.68 15.87
N GLY A 225 8.29 -10.22 14.85
CA GLY A 225 8.18 -11.67 14.66
C GLY A 225 9.08 -12.17 13.54
N VAL A 226 8.78 -13.36 13.03
CA VAL A 226 9.51 -13.99 11.93
C VAL A 226 9.10 -13.37 10.60
N SER A 227 10.08 -12.97 9.78
CA SER A 227 9.87 -12.39 8.45
C SER A 227 8.98 -11.14 8.47
N PRO A 228 9.39 -10.05 9.17
CA PRO A 228 8.66 -8.79 9.16
C PRO A 228 8.53 -8.25 7.72
N TYR A 229 7.32 -7.89 7.32
CA TYR A 229 7.00 -7.65 5.92
C TYR A 229 6.35 -6.30 5.71
N THR A 230 5.03 -6.21 5.68
CA THR A 230 4.31 -4.94 5.55
C THR A 230 4.37 -4.16 6.86
N LEU A 231 4.59 -2.88 6.74
CA LEU A 231 4.63 -1.91 7.82
C LEU A 231 3.65 -0.78 7.51
N ASP A 232 2.85 -0.39 8.49
CA ASP A 232 2.03 0.82 8.41
C ASP A 232 2.12 1.62 9.72
N ILE A 233 1.95 2.92 9.62
CA ILE A 233 2.00 3.85 10.76
C ILE A 233 0.64 4.51 10.87
N ASN A 234 0.07 4.56 12.08
CA ASN A 234 -1.19 5.24 12.29
C ASN A 234 -1.04 6.76 12.05
N ARG A 235 -2.15 7.41 11.72
CA ARG A 235 -2.17 8.82 11.33
C ARG A 235 -1.49 9.76 12.35
N ASP A 236 -1.63 9.47 13.63
CA ASP A 236 -1.08 10.31 14.70
C ASP A 236 0.41 10.06 14.91
N GLY A 237 1.01 9.09 14.24
CA GLY A 237 2.42 8.73 14.39
C GLY A 237 2.78 8.19 15.77
N THR A 238 1.81 7.62 16.48
CA THR A 238 2.02 7.09 17.83
C THR A 238 2.27 5.59 17.85
N LEU A 239 1.84 4.88 16.79
CA LEU A 239 1.89 3.43 16.70
C LEU A 239 2.23 3.00 15.28
N ALA A 240 3.13 2.01 15.15
CA ALA A 240 3.35 1.28 13.93
C ALA A 240 2.88 -0.17 14.09
N ALA A 241 2.36 -0.76 13.02
CA ALA A 241 2.03 -2.17 12.93
C ALA A 241 2.92 -2.85 11.88
N VAL A 242 3.41 -4.05 12.19
CA VAL A 242 4.26 -4.86 11.32
C VAL A 242 3.65 -6.24 11.18
N SER A 243 3.35 -6.67 9.95
CA SER A 243 3.00 -8.06 9.68
C SER A 243 4.26 -8.92 9.70
N ASN A 244 4.20 -10.06 10.37
CA ASN A 244 5.26 -11.04 10.40
C ASN A 244 4.76 -12.28 9.64
N MET A 245 5.22 -12.45 8.40
CA MET A 245 4.70 -13.47 7.47
C MET A 245 5.04 -14.91 7.86
N GLY A 246 5.91 -15.10 8.86
CA GLY A 246 6.39 -16.42 9.24
C GLY A 246 7.17 -17.12 8.13
N ARG A 247 7.03 -18.43 8.04
CA ARG A 247 7.74 -19.26 7.08
C ARG A 247 6.82 -19.94 6.06
N GLY A 248 5.53 -19.66 6.10
CA GLY A 248 4.54 -20.26 5.21
C GLY A 248 4.41 -21.79 5.35
N ASN A 249 4.62 -22.34 6.53
CA ASN A 249 4.59 -23.77 6.85
C ASN A 249 3.35 -24.22 7.64
N GLY A 250 2.30 -23.38 7.63
CA GLY A 250 1.02 -23.65 8.27
C GLY A 250 0.91 -23.16 9.72
N ASP A 251 1.96 -22.52 10.25
CA ASP A 251 1.91 -21.88 11.58
C ASP A 251 0.94 -20.67 11.56
N ILE A 252 0.37 -20.37 12.72
CA ILE A 252 -0.34 -19.12 12.92
C ILE A 252 0.70 -18.02 13.15
N ASP A 253 0.75 -17.08 12.22
CA ASP A 253 1.68 -15.98 12.22
C ASP A 253 1.12 -14.74 12.95
N THR A 254 1.87 -13.65 13.01
CA THR A 254 1.62 -12.56 13.96
C THR A 254 1.64 -11.19 13.32
N VAL A 255 1.06 -10.22 14.03
CA VAL A 255 1.29 -8.79 13.87
C VAL A 255 1.93 -8.25 15.14
N SER A 256 2.96 -7.43 15.00
CA SER A 256 3.61 -6.72 16.10
C SER A 256 3.29 -5.24 16.06
N LEU A 257 3.09 -4.63 17.24
CA LEU A 257 2.93 -3.19 17.42
C LEU A 257 4.22 -2.58 17.97
N ILE A 258 4.60 -1.42 17.43
CA ILE A 258 5.75 -0.63 17.88
C ILE A 258 5.23 0.70 18.42
N ASP A 259 5.52 0.98 19.68
CA ASP A 259 5.24 2.29 20.31
C ASP A 259 6.25 3.32 19.80
N LEU A 260 5.75 4.34 19.12
CA LEU A 260 6.54 5.42 18.52
C LEU A 260 6.66 6.63 19.44
N THR A 261 5.94 6.66 20.55
CA THR A 261 5.92 7.79 21.51
C THR A 261 7.12 7.79 22.46
N GLN A 262 7.76 6.64 22.63
CA GLN A 262 8.89 6.46 23.53
C GLN A 262 10.24 6.47 22.78
N LYS A 263 11.29 6.84 23.50
CA LYS A 263 12.67 6.75 23.01
C LYS A 263 13.50 5.92 23.99
N PRO A 264 14.19 4.86 23.56
CA PRO A 264 14.14 4.26 22.20
C PRO A 264 12.76 3.68 21.88
N LEU A 265 12.43 3.58 20.59
CA LEU A 265 11.22 2.91 20.11
C LEU A 265 11.17 1.47 20.62
N ARG A 266 9.96 0.91 20.84
CA ARG A 266 9.80 -0.43 21.42
C ARG A 266 8.67 -1.19 20.75
N THR A 267 8.90 -2.48 20.49
CA THR A 267 7.83 -3.43 20.25
C THR A 267 7.09 -3.69 21.55
N VAL A 268 5.77 -3.45 21.56
CA VAL A 268 4.95 -3.47 22.79
C VAL A 268 3.93 -4.59 22.83
N GLU A 269 3.52 -5.10 21.66
CA GLU A 269 2.60 -6.23 21.54
C GLU A 269 2.96 -7.08 20.33
N THR A 270 2.68 -8.37 20.41
CA THR A 270 2.69 -9.31 19.27
C THR A 270 1.54 -10.27 19.45
N ILE A 271 0.62 -10.30 18.49
CA ILE A 271 -0.58 -11.15 18.53
C ILE A 271 -0.68 -12.05 17.31
N SER A 272 -1.31 -13.21 17.48
CA SER A 272 -1.64 -14.12 16.39
C SER A 272 -2.80 -13.57 15.56
N VAL A 273 -2.69 -13.64 14.23
CA VAL A 273 -3.67 -13.03 13.31
C VAL A 273 -4.19 -13.99 12.25
N GLY A 274 -3.42 -14.98 11.84
CA GLY A 274 -3.72 -15.94 10.77
C GLY A 274 -2.43 -16.44 10.11
N HIS A 275 -2.55 -17.23 9.06
CA HIS A 275 -1.39 -17.79 8.36
C HIS A 275 -0.92 -16.83 7.27
N SER A 276 0.34 -16.41 7.33
CA SER A 276 1.01 -15.51 6.38
C SER A 276 0.27 -14.19 6.19
N PRO A 277 0.21 -13.31 7.22
CA PRO A 277 -0.33 -11.96 7.08
C PRO A 277 0.55 -11.15 6.12
N GLU A 278 0.02 -10.78 4.96
CA GLU A 278 0.78 -10.07 3.94
C GLU A 278 0.48 -8.57 3.96
N GLY A 279 -0.76 -8.17 3.76
CA GLY A 279 -1.18 -6.78 3.81
C GLY A 279 -1.69 -6.35 5.18
N LEU A 280 -1.38 -5.13 5.58
CA LEU A 280 -2.04 -4.49 6.72
C LEU A 280 -2.20 -2.99 6.49
N LYS A 281 -3.22 -2.39 7.12
CA LYS A 281 -3.48 -0.95 7.03
C LYS A 281 -4.29 -0.47 8.22
N PHE A 282 -3.85 0.64 8.84
CA PHE A 282 -4.69 1.36 9.79
C PHE A 282 -5.84 2.06 9.09
N SER A 283 -6.99 2.16 9.76
CA SER A 283 -8.10 3.00 9.33
C SER A 283 -7.72 4.49 9.39
N PRO A 284 -8.39 5.39 8.62
CA PRO A 284 -8.08 6.82 8.59
C PRO A 284 -8.16 7.52 9.94
N ASP A 285 -8.99 7.02 10.84
CA ASP A 285 -9.16 7.54 12.21
C ASP A 285 -8.25 6.85 13.25
N GLY A 286 -7.38 5.92 12.81
CA GLY A 286 -6.44 5.18 13.65
C GLY A 286 -7.08 4.18 14.62
N LYS A 287 -8.41 4.00 14.61
CA LYS A 287 -9.11 3.16 15.58
C LYS A 287 -9.14 1.68 15.24
N PHE A 288 -8.85 1.35 13.99
CA PHE A 288 -8.87 -0.03 13.51
C PHE A 288 -7.60 -0.34 12.73
N LEU A 289 -7.22 -1.62 12.74
CA LEU A 289 -6.20 -2.20 11.89
C LEU A 289 -6.84 -3.35 11.10
N ALA A 290 -6.76 -3.28 9.78
CA ALA A 290 -7.14 -4.38 8.90
C ALA A 290 -5.89 -5.20 8.53
N VAL A 291 -6.01 -6.52 8.51
CA VAL A 291 -4.94 -7.47 8.19
C VAL A 291 -5.47 -8.48 7.18
N ALA A 292 -4.76 -8.67 6.08
CA ALA A 292 -5.07 -9.67 5.06
C ALA A 292 -4.10 -10.84 5.20
N ASN A 293 -4.65 -12.03 5.49
CA ASN A 293 -3.88 -13.26 5.60
C ASN A 293 -4.06 -14.11 4.34
N ILE A 294 -2.98 -14.68 3.83
CA ILE A 294 -3.01 -15.58 2.67
C ILE A 294 -3.73 -16.89 2.98
N GLU A 295 -3.65 -17.38 4.23
CA GLU A 295 -4.26 -18.62 4.74
C GLU A 295 -3.94 -19.87 3.91
N GLY A 296 -2.76 -19.90 3.26
CA GLY A 296 -2.37 -21.03 2.41
C GLY A 296 -3.05 -21.08 1.04
N SER A 297 -3.77 -20.03 0.63
CA SER A 297 -4.46 -19.97 -0.67
C SER A 297 -3.51 -19.94 -1.88
N THR A 298 -2.20 -19.83 -1.62
CA THR A 298 -1.12 -19.98 -2.62
C THR A 298 -0.50 -21.38 -2.65
N LYS A 299 -0.91 -22.31 -1.79
CA LYS A 299 -0.36 -23.66 -1.75
C LYS A 299 -0.99 -24.56 -2.81
N SER A 300 -0.32 -25.68 -3.12
CA SER A 300 -0.92 -26.76 -3.89
C SER A 300 -2.17 -27.30 -3.17
N ALA A 301 -3.19 -27.68 -3.94
CA ALA A 301 -4.40 -28.32 -3.40
C ALA A 301 -4.11 -29.64 -2.64
N SER A 302 -2.97 -30.27 -2.87
CA SER A 302 -2.51 -31.45 -2.14
C SER A 302 -1.81 -31.14 -0.82
N SER A 303 -1.50 -29.86 -0.54
CA SER A 303 -0.85 -29.47 0.71
C SER A 303 -1.82 -29.57 1.89
N PRO A 304 -1.38 -30.08 3.06
CA PRO A 304 -2.19 -30.08 4.28
C PRO A 304 -2.50 -28.67 4.79
N PHE A 305 -1.83 -27.64 4.27
CA PHE A 305 -2.00 -26.23 4.63
C PHE A 305 -2.77 -25.45 3.58
N TYR A 306 -3.36 -26.13 2.59
CA TYR A 306 -4.14 -25.48 1.55
C TYR A 306 -5.49 -24.99 2.07
N HIS A 307 -5.82 -23.77 1.72
CA HIS A 307 -7.16 -23.18 1.81
C HIS A 307 -7.51 -22.54 0.49
N ASP A 308 -8.79 -22.54 0.13
CA ASP A 308 -9.27 -22.02 -1.15
C ASP A 308 -9.51 -20.49 -1.14
N HIS A 309 -9.25 -19.83 -0.01
CA HIS A 309 -9.40 -18.38 0.17
C HIS A 309 -8.45 -17.87 1.27
N GLY A 310 -8.21 -16.55 1.26
CA GLY A 310 -7.59 -15.83 2.36
C GLY A 310 -8.60 -15.28 3.35
N THR A 311 -8.13 -14.60 4.40
CA THR A 311 -9.00 -13.92 5.38
C THR A 311 -8.62 -12.45 5.55
N LEU A 312 -9.64 -11.59 5.65
CA LEU A 312 -9.52 -10.23 6.13
C LEU A 312 -9.96 -10.18 7.58
N VAL A 313 -9.07 -9.77 8.47
CA VAL A 313 -9.36 -9.58 9.90
C VAL A 313 -9.28 -8.11 10.24
N VAL A 314 -10.27 -7.58 10.96
CA VAL A 314 -10.27 -6.21 11.46
C VAL A 314 -10.16 -6.22 12.97
N PHE A 315 -9.17 -5.50 13.49
CA PHE A 315 -8.92 -5.31 14.91
C PHE A 315 -9.27 -3.88 15.34
N ALA A 316 -9.83 -3.72 16.53
CA ALA A 316 -9.85 -2.43 17.22
C ALA A 316 -8.47 -2.18 17.81
N VAL A 317 -8.01 -0.94 17.71
CA VAL A 317 -6.78 -0.44 18.35
C VAL A 317 -7.17 0.20 19.67
N ASP A 318 -6.66 -0.34 20.77
CA ASP A 318 -6.92 0.16 22.14
C ASP A 318 -5.58 0.43 22.84
N GLY A 319 -5.13 1.68 22.76
CA GLY A 319 -3.78 2.05 23.17
C GLY A 319 -2.73 1.27 22.36
N ASN A 320 -1.93 0.49 23.06
CA ASN A 320 -0.87 -0.36 22.47
C ASN A 320 -1.34 -1.83 22.25
N SER A 321 -2.64 -2.06 22.16
CA SER A 321 -3.20 -3.42 22.04
C SER A 321 -4.21 -3.53 20.89
N LEU A 322 -4.30 -4.75 20.35
CA LEU A 322 -5.24 -5.11 19.30
C LEU A 322 -6.31 -6.09 19.83
N ARG A 323 -7.57 -5.82 19.50
CA ARG A 323 -8.69 -6.69 19.82
C ARG A 323 -9.49 -7.04 18.56
N LYS A 324 -9.54 -8.31 18.20
CA LYS A 324 -10.29 -8.80 17.03
C LYS A 324 -11.76 -8.36 17.09
N MET A 325 -12.26 -7.78 16.02
CA MET A 325 -13.64 -7.30 15.88
C MET A 325 -14.45 -8.10 14.87
N ALA A 326 -13.86 -8.34 13.70
CA ALA A 326 -14.55 -9.01 12.59
C ALA A 326 -13.56 -9.77 11.72
N GLU A 327 -14.09 -10.75 10.98
CA GLU A 327 -13.35 -11.52 9.99
C GLU A 327 -14.27 -11.85 8.82
N ALA A 328 -13.72 -11.90 7.60
CA ALA A 328 -14.42 -12.32 6.40
C ALA A 328 -13.46 -13.03 5.44
N PRO A 329 -13.94 -14.00 4.63
CA PRO A 329 -13.15 -14.59 3.56
C PRO A 329 -12.88 -13.54 2.46
N ILE A 330 -11.67 -13.61 1.88
CA ILE A 330 -11.23 -12.83 0.72
C ILE A 330 -10.68 -13.77 -0.35
N GLY A 331 -10.37 -13.25 -1.52
CA GLY A 331 -9.82 -14.06 -2.60
C GLY A 331 -8.42 -14.62 -2.30
N ARG A 332 -7.89 -15.35 -3.27
CA ARG A 332 -6.64 -16.09 -3.14
C ARG A 332 -5.42 -15.18 -3.37
N TRP A 333 -4.36 -15.47 -2.61
CA TRP A 333 -3.12 -14.69 -2.60
C TRP A 333 -3.42 -13.21 -2.31
N SER A 334 -4.00 -13.00 -1.12
CA SER A 334 -4.34 -11.66 -0.65
C SER A 334 -3.11 -10.76 -0.56
N GLN A 335 -3.30 -9.50 -0.97
CA GLN A 335 -2.25 -8.50 -1.07
C GLN A 335 -2.57 -7.25 -0.22
N GLY A 336 -2.31 -6.07 -0.75
CA GLY A 336 -2.50 -4.80 -0.07
C GLY A 336 -3.93 -4.49 0.32
N ILE A 337 -4.07 -3.60 1.29
CA ILE A 337 -5.34 -3.10 1.82
C ILE A 337 -5.40 -1.58 1.66
N ALA A 338 -6.57 -1.05 1.29
CA ALA A 338 -6.86 0.37 1.36
C ALA A 338 -8.23 0.61 2.00
N PHE A 339 -8.32 1.70 2.78
CA PHE A 339 -9.60 2.25 3.23
C PHE A 339 -9.98 3.44 2.37
N SER A 340 -11.28 3.70 2.16
CA SER A 340 -11.76 5.01 1.72
C SER A 340 -11.49 6.07 2.80
N LYS A 341 -11.45 7.33 2.41
CA LYS A 341 -11.15 8.45 3.33
C LYS A 341 -12.10 8.53 4.53
N ASP A 342 -13.36 8.12 4.35
CA ASP A 342 -14.37 8.05 5.41
C ASP A 342 -14.26 6.78 6.28
N GLY A 343 -13.31 5.87 5.96
CA GLY A 343 -13.08 4.61 6.66
C GLY A 343 -14.15 3.54 6.47
N ARG A 344 -15.14 3.77 5.60
CA ARG A 344 -16.30 2.88 5.46
C ARG A 344 -16.17 1.84 4.36
N THR A 345 -15.27 2.03 3.43
CA THR A 345 -14.98 1.04 2.38
C THR A 345 -13.58 0.49 2.58
N ILE A 346 -13.46 -0.84 2.55
CA ILE A 346 -12.18 -1.54 2.60
C ILE A 346 -12.02 -2.27 1.26
N LEU A 347 -10.85 -2.10 0.63
CA LEU A 347 -10.44 -2.79 -0.57
C LEU A 347 -9.27 -3.71 -0.23
N VAL A 348 -9.31 -4.95 -0.71
CA VAL A 348 -8.22 -5.93 -0.53
C VAL A 348 -7.86 -6.54 -1.88
N GLY A 349 -6.57 -6.53 -2.23
CA GLY A 349 -6.07 -7.18 -3.43
C GLY A 349 -6.13 -8.70 -3.34
N SER A 350 -6.64 -9.37 -4.38
CA SER A 350 -6.66 -10.83 -4.52
C SER A 350 -5.98 -11.20 -5.83
N MET A 351 -4.67 -11.48 -5.74
CA MET A 351 -3.76 -11.61 -6.88
C MET A 351 -4.21 -12.67 -7.89
N ILE A 352 -4.52 -13.89 -7.42
CA ILE A 352 -4.94 -15.01 -8.28
C ILE A 352 -6.32 -14.77 -8.88
N ASP A 353 -7.19 -14.04 -8.19
CA ASP A 353 -8.56 -13.78 -8.64
C ASP A 353 -8.66 -12.54 -9.56
N HIS A 354 -7.55 -11.81 -9.78
CA HIS A 354 -7.43 -10.59 -10.60
C HIS A 354 -8.43 -9.50 -10.20
N ALA A 355 -8.77 -9.43 -8.93
CA ALA A 355 -9.83 -8.56 -8.43
C ALA A 355 -9.51 -7.95 -7.07
N LEU A 356 -10.19 -6.86 -6.75
CA LEU A 356 -10.27 -6.33 -5.41
C LEU A 356 -11.53 -6.86 -4.74
N ASP A 357 -11.38 -7.46 -3.56
CA ASP A 357 -12.49 -7.70 -2.66
C ASP A 357 -12.90 -6.38 -2.01
N VAL A 358 -14.20 -6.07 -2.07
CA VAL A 358 -14.76 -4.82 -1.57
C VAL A 358 -15.63 -5.09 -0.35
N PHE A 359 -15.40 -4.37 0.73
CA PHE A 359 -16.19 -4.49 1.96
C PHE A 359 -16.74 -3.14 2.41
N ARG A 360 -17.90 -3.18 3.06
CA ARG A 360 -18.38 -2.07 3.91
C ARG A 360 -18.01 -2.36 5.35
N TRP A 361 -17.46 -1.35 6.01
CA TRP A 361 -17.12 -1.36 7.42
C TRP A 361 -17.98 -0.34 8.16
N GLU A 362 -18.97 -0.79 8.90
CA GLU A 362 -19.90 0.07 9.63
C GLU A 362 -20.29 -0.57 10.97
N GLY A 363 -20.22 0.23 12.05
CA GLY A 363 -20.65 -0.20 13.38
C GLY A 363 -19.94 -1.45 13.92
N GLY A 364 -18.68 -1.69 13.53
CA GLY A 364 -17.93 -2.88 13.93
C GLY A 364 -18.30 -4.14 13.13
N LYS A 365 -19.04 -3.99 12.04
CA LYS A 365 -19.46 -5.08 11.15
C LYS A 365 -18.78 -4.95 9.78
N LEU A 366 -18.22 -6.06 9.32
CA LEU A 366 -17.67 -6.22 7.98
C LEU A 366 -18.71 -6.89 7.08
N SER A 367 -19.09 -6.20 6.00
CA SER A 367 -20.09 -6.70 5.05
C SER A 367 -19.47 -6.78 3.66
N PRO A 368 -19.45 -7.98 3.02
CA PRO A 368 -18.89 -8.13 1.69
C PRO A 368 -19.75 -7.41 0.64
N GLY A 369 -19.08 -6.78 -0.32
CA GLY A 369 -19.65 -6.17 -1.53
C GLY A 369 -19.30 -6.96 -2.79
N ALA A 370 -19.55 -6.36 -3.94
CA ALA A 370 -19.12 -6.93 -5.22
C ALA A 370 -17.60 -6.80 -5.40
N LYS A 371 -16.98 -7.82 -6.00
CA LYS A 371 -15.58 -7.73 -6.41
C LYS A 371 -15.41 -6.70 -7.55
N LEU A 372 -14.30 -5.98 -7.54
CA LEU A 372 -13.92 -5.06 -8.61
C LEU A 372 -12.78 -5.70 -9.42
N ASP A 373 -13.06 -6.01 -10.69
CA ASP A 373 -12.06 -6.49 -11.64
C ASP A 373 -11.10 -5.35 -12.00
N VAL A 374 -9.80 -5.63 -11.96
CA VAL A 374 -8.72 -4.69 -12.32
C VAL A 374 -7.86 -5.19 -13.49
N GLY A 375 -8.28 -6.29 -14.14
CA GLY A 375 -7.71 -6.86 -15.37
C GLY A 375 -6.52 -7.78 -15.17
N SER A 376 -5.76 -7.64 -14.09
CA SER A 376 -4.63 -8.51 -13.72
C SER A 376 -4.44 -8.53 -12.20
N GLY A 377 -3.44 -9.25 -11.70
CA GLY A 377 -3.30 -9.48 -10.27
C GLY A 377 -2.96 -8.20 -9.49
N PRO A 378 -3.86 -7.69 -8.62
CA PRO A 378 -3.57 -6.52 -7.80
C PRO A 378 -2.50 -6.84 -6.75
N ALA A 379 -1.28 -6.43 -7.02
CA ALA A 379 -0.09 -6.67 -6.21
C ALA A 379 0.09 -5.66 -5.06
N ALA A 380 -0.40 -4.43 -5.22
CA ALA A 380 -0.39 -3.40 -4.19
C ALA A 380 -1.57 -2.45 -4.36
N ILE A 381 -1.94 -1.78 -3.27
CA ILE A 381 -2.97 -0.74 -3.30
C ILE A 381 -2.68 0.34 -2.27
N ARG A 382 -2.89 1.61 -2.63
CA ARG A 382 -2.78 2.77 -1.74
C ARG A 382 -3.84 3.82 -2.06
N THR A 383 -4.15 4.65 -1.06
CA THR A 383 -4.92 5.89 -1.16
C THR A 383 -4.01 7.10 -0.89
N ALA A 384 -4.46 8.30 -1.23
CA ALA A 384 -3.67 9.53 -1.11
C ALA A 384 -3.42 10.00 0.33
N TRP A 385 -4.18 9.50 1.28
CA TRP A 385 -4.01 9.85 2.69
C TRP A 385 -3.19 8.76 3.42
N PRO A 386 -2.42 9.12 4.44
CA PRO A 386 -1.53 8.20 5.17
C PRO A 386 -2.30 7.16 5.98
#